data_3d586e69b58974cf484bccfd6c9ced9a
#
_entry.id   3d586e69b58974cf484bccfd6c9ced9a
#
_cell.length_a   1.000
_cell.length_b   1.000
_cell.length_c   1.000
_cell.angle_alpha   90.00
_cell.angle_beta   90.00
_cell.angle_gamma   90.00
#
_symmetry.space_group_name_H-M   'P 1'
#
loop_
_entity.id
_entity.type
_entity.pdbx_description
1 polymer ?
#
loop_
_entity_poly.entity_id
_entity_poly.type
_entity_poly.pdbx_seq_one_letter_code
_entity_poly.pdbx_strand_id
1 'polypeptide(L)'
;MGMFSRSSIPVAIVLLLFVLIIPVFIMQKASKKEVDTLKSKRNELALLTTEFSALKGQVDVIEQRTTPLQAKGIANVLDDIVSFLGIRGKLKAVKGLGNREIKGSMTEEDAEVQLEKVSMNELVNMFYRIGEAPAILSVRRATMKKSFENPELLDVTMTIALFTRK
;
A
#
# COMPACT_ATOMS: atom_id res chain seq x y z
N MET A 1 -64.14 -5.29 54.47
CA MET A 1 -63.71 -4.17 55.32
C MET A 1 -62.31 -4.46 55.77
N GLY A 2 -61.32 -3.88 55.11
CA GLY A 2 -59.92 -4.25 55.20
C GLY A 2 -59.22 -3.47 56.33
N MET A 3 -58.71 -4.20 57.30
CA MET A 3 -57.73 -3.70 58.28
C MET A 3 -56.39 -3.60 57.58
N PHE A 4 -56.07 -2.48 56.98
CA PHE A 4 -54.69 -2.14 56.67
C PHE A 4 -53.96 -1.82 57.95
N SER A 5 -53.19 -2.76 58.45
CA SER A 5 -52.34 -2.61 59.61
C SER A 5 -51.38 -1.42 59.43
N ARG A 6 -51.31 -0.51 60.37
CA ARG A 6 -50.44 0.68 60.40
C ARG A 6 -48.93 0.34 60.24
N SER A 7 -48.55 -0.91 60.32
CA SER A 7 -47.17 -1.38 60.16
C SER A 7 -46.78 -1.71 58.71
N SER A 8 -47.74 -1.80 57.78
CA SER A 8 -47.46 -2.14 56.38
C SER A 8 -47.10 -0.91 55.52
N ILE A 9 -47.40 0.29 56.02
CA ILE A 9 -47.10 1.56 55.33
C ILE A 9 -45.59 1.76 55.10
N PRO A 10 -44.69 1.59 56.09
CA PRO A 10 -43.25 1.78 55.89
C PRO A 10 -42.67 0.71 54.92
N VAL A 11 -43.18 -0.52 54.96
CA VAL A 11 -42.74 -1.58 54.03
C VAL A 11 -43.13 -1.28 52.60
N ALA A 12 -44.34 -0.76 52.38
CA ALA A 12 -44.82 -0.36 51.04
C ALA A 12 -43.99 0.80 50.47
N ILE A 13 -43.59 1.77 51.29
CA ILE A 13 -42.73 2.89 50.89
C ILE A 13 -41.32 2.41 50.51
N VAL A 14 -40.74 1.47 51.23
CA VAL A 14 -39.41 0.91 50.91
C VAL A 14 -39.48 0.13 49.61
N LEU A 15 -40.54 -0.66 49.36
CA LEU A 15 -40.74 -1.42 48.13
C LEU A 15 -40.90 -0.50 46.92
N LEU A 16 -41.62 0.62 47.07
CA LEU A 16 -41.83 1.62 46.04
C LEU A 16 -40.52 2.35 45.70
N LEU A 17 -39.70 2.67 46.71
CA LEU A 17 -38.35 3.22 46.51
C LEU A 17 -37.44 2.27 45.77
N PHE A 18 -37.51 0.97 46.07
CA PHE A 18 -36.69 -0.07 45.37
C PHE A 18 -37.07 -0.17 43.90
N VAL A 19 -38.36 -0.11 43.56
CA VAL A 19 -38.85 -0.15 42.17
C VAL A 19 -38.41 1.10 41.38
N LEU A 20 -38.26 2.26 42.02
CA LEU A 20 -37.78 3.47 41.37
C LEU A 20 -36.25 3.50 41.17
N ILE A 21 -35.46 2.85 42.03
CA ILE A 21 -33.99 2.85 41.96
C ILE A 21 -33.48 1.88 40.85
N ILE A 22 -34.13 0.75 40.65
CA ILE A 22 -33.72 -0.27 39.68
C ILE A 22 -33.60 0.28 38.25
N PRO A 23 -34.61 0.98 37.67
CA PRO A 23 -34.51 1.50 36.31
C PRO A 23 -33.41 2.56 36.12
N VAL A 24 -33.13 3.35 37.14
CA VAL A 24 -32.04 4.37 37.10
C VAL A 24 -30.68 3.69 37.01
N PHE A 25 -30.48 2.57 37.71
CA PHE A 25 -29.23 1.78 37.64
C PHE A 25 -29.04 1.07 36.29
N ILE A 26 -30.13 0.62 35.66
CA ILE A 26 -30.11 -0.02 34.34
C ILE A 26 -29.79 1.00 33.23
N MET A 27 -30.37 2.21 33.31
CA MET A 27 -30.09 3.29 32.35
C MET A 27 -28.63 3.75 32.39
N GLN A 28 -28.01 3.81 33.58
CA GLN A 28 -26.61 4.21 33.70
C GLN A 28 -25.64 3.18 33.07
N LYS A 29 -25.97 1.89 33.10
CA LYS A 29 -25.16 0.85 32.45
C LYS A 29 -25.28 0.87 30.92
N ALA A 30 -26.43 1.21 30.37
CA ALA A 30 -26.63 1.33 28.91
C ALA A 30 -25.82 2.51 28.33
N SER A 31 -25.87 3.66 28.97
CA SER A 31 -25.13 4.87 28.53
C SER A 31 -23.61 4.68 28.56
N LYS A 32 -23.07 3.91 29.52
CA LYS A 32 -21.62 3.63 29.56
C LYS A 32 -21.16 2.76 28.38
N LYS A 33 -21.95 1.77 27.98
CA LYS A 33 -21.63 0.91 26.81
C LYS A 33 -21.61 1.69 25.50
N GLU A 34 -22.52 2.64 25.32
CA GLU A 34 -22.53 3.49 24.13
C GLU A 34 -21.31 4.42 24.07
N VAL A 35 -20.92 5.00 25.22
CA VAL A 35 -19.72 5.84 25.31
C VAL A 35 -18.45 5.03 25.00
N ASP A 36 -18.35 3.79 25.50
CA ASP A 36 -17.20 2.93 25.27
C ASP A 36 -17.13 2.47 23.81
N THR A 37 -18.27 2.16 23.17
CA THR A 37 -18.32 1.83 21.73
C THR A 37 -17.99 3.05 20.86
N LEU A 38 -18.40 4.25 21.23
CA LEU A 38 -18.04 5.48 20.52
C LEU A 38 -16.55 5.81 20.66
N LYS A 39 -15.97 5.59 21.85
CA LYS A 39 -14.51 5.74 22.07
C LYS A 39 -13.71 4.73 21.26
N SER A 40 -14.16 3.46 21.22
CA SER A 40 -13.52 2.43 20.41
C SER A 40 -13.54 2.77 18.92
N LYS A 41 -14.69 3.17 18.38
CA LYS A 41 -14.83 3.61 16.98
C LYS A 41 -14.00 4.85 16.68
N ARG A 42 -13.90 5.80 17.61
CA ARG A 42 -13.05 6.98 17.46
C ARG A 42 -11.56 6.59 17.38
N ASN A 43 -11.12 5.66 18.22
CA ASN A 43 -9.73 5.19 18.22
C ASN A 43 -9.41 4.41 16.95
N GLU A 44 -10.35 3.60 16.46
CA GLU A 44 -10.23 2.88 15.20
C GLU A 44 -10.12 3.84 14.00
N LEU A 45 -10.97 4.88 13.97
CA LEU A 45 -10.89 5.93 12.95
C LEU A 45 -9.57 6.72 13.04
N ALA A 46 -9.06 7.00 14.23
CA ALA A 46 -7.78 7.67 14.41
C ALA A 46 -6.62 6.81 13.89
N LEU A 47 -6.66 5.50 14.15
CA LEU A 47 -5.67 4.55 13.63
C LEU A 47 -5.70 4.50 12.10
N LEU A 48 -6.90 4.33 11.52
CA LEU A 48 -7.09 4.30 10.06
C LEU A 48 -6.65 5.63 9.41
N THR A 49 -6.88 6.76 10.06
CA THR A 49 -6.41 8.06 9.55
C THR A 49 -4.89 8.15 9.55
N THR A 50 -4.23 7.58 10.56
CA THR A 50 -2.77 7.55 10.62
C THR A 50 -2.20 6.63 9.53
N GLU A 51 -2.76 5.45 9.34
CA GLU A 51 -2.38 4.54 8.25
C GLU A 51 -2.62 5.16 6.88
N PHE A 52 -3.78 5.79 6.68
CA PHE A 52 -4.09 6.48 5.43
C PHE A 52 -3.12 7.63 5.13
N SER A 53 -2.76 8.43 6.15
CA SER A 53 -1.79 9.52 5.96
C SER A 53 -0.38 9.01 5.66
N ALA A 54 0.04 7.89 6.26
CA ALA A 54 1.31 7.25 5.97
C ALA A 54 1.35 6.71 4.52
N LEU A 55 0.27 6.04 4.09
CA LEU A 55 0.13 5.56 2.71
C LEU A 55 0.05 6.71 1.69
N LYS A 56 -0.68 7.78 2.04
CA LYS A 56 -0.75 8.97 1.19
C LYS A 56 0.61 9.64 1.01
N GLY A 57 1.40 9.76 2.08
CA GLY A 57 2.77 10.28 1.98
C GLY A 57 3.65 9.45 1.03
N GLN A 58 3.51 8.12 1.02
CA GLN A 58 4.21 7.26 0.06
C GLN A 58 3.72 7.48 -1.38
N VAL A 59 2.42 7.66 -1.58
CA VAL A 59 1.83 7.95 -2.89
C VAL A 59 2.28 9.31 -3.41
N ASP A 60 2.30 10.34 -2.57
CA ASP A 60 2.75 11.70 -2.95
C ASP A 60 4.22 11.71 -3.40
N VAL A 61 5.10 10.94 -2.75
CA VAL A 61 6.50 10.76 -3.17
C VAL A 61 6.59 10.08 -4.54
N ILE A 62 5.75 9.09 -4.80
CA ILE A 62 5.67 8.40 -6.09
C ILE A 62 5.13 9.33 -7.17
N GLU A 63 4.09 10.11 -6.87
CA GLU A 63 3.51 11.08 -7.80
C GLU A 63 4.51 12.18 -8.18
N GLN A 64 5.32 12.68 -7.25
CA GLN A 64 6.37 13.67 -7.54
C GLN A 64 7.47 13.13 -8.46
N ARG A 65 7.76 11.84 -8.39
CA ARG A 65 8.73 11.18 -9.29
C ARG A 65 8.20 11.01 -10.71
N THR A 66 6.88 10.97 -10.90
CA THR A 66 6.25 10.69 -12.19
C THR A 66 6.11 11.91 -13.11
N THR A 67 6.09 13.12 -12.55
CA THR A 67 5.75 14.35 -13.27
C THR A 67 6.68 14.73 -14.44
N PRO A 68 8.00 14.50 -14.40
CA PRO A 68 8.89 14.94 -15.51
C PRO A 68 9.02 13.93 -16.66
N LEU A 69 8.55 12.71 -16.53
CA LEU A 69 8.83 11.61 -17.49
C LEU A 69 7.61 11.17 -18.34
N GLN A 70 6.49 11.87 -18.24
CA GLN A 70 5.25 11.53 -18.95
C GLN A 70 5.40 11.41 -20.48
N ALA A 71 6.47 11.91 -21.07
CA ALA A 71 6.72 11.88 -22.52
C ALA A 71 7.70 10.79 -22.98
N LYS A 72 8.36 10.06 -22.05
CA LYS A 72 9.36 9.06 -22.43
C LYS A 72 8.78 7.65 -22.27
N GLY A 73 8.69 6.90 -23.37
CA GLY A 73 8.33 5.47 -23.33
C GLY A 73 9.39 4.64 -22.61
N ILE A 74 9.02 3.42 -22.21
CA ILE A 74 9.87 2.50 -21.41
C ILE A 74 11.24 2.26 -22.05
N ALA A 75 11.34 2.19 -23.37
CA ALA A 75 12.60 1.97 -24.07
C ALA A 75 13.61 3.11 -23.79
N ASN A 76 13.16 4.36 -23.79
CA ASN A 76 14.02 5.50 -23.52
C ASN A 76 14.48 5.55 -22.07
N VAL A 77 13.59 5.23 -21.12
CA VAL A 77 13.94 5.18 -19.70
C VAL A 77 14.99 4.09 -19.44
N LEU A 78 14.84 2.95 -20.08
CA LEU A 78 15.81 1.85 -19.97
C LEU A 78 17.14 2.19 -20.63
N ASP A 79 17.15 2.83 -21.79
CA ASP A 79 18.37 3.30 -22.45
C ASP A 79 19.12 4.33 -21.57
N ASP A 80 18.41 5.25 -20.94
CA ASP A 80 18.99 6.20 -19.98
C ASP A 80 19.67 5.46 -18.80
N ILE A 81 19.03 4.42 -18.25
CA ILE A 81 19.56 3.63 -17.13
C ILE A 81 20.83 2.86 -17.55
N VAL A 82 20.79 2.12 -18.65
CA VAL A 82 21.94 1.30 -19.11
C VAL A 82 23.11 2.19 -19.56
N SER A 83 22.82 3.37 -20.14
CA SER A 83 23.83 4.35 -20.52
C SER A 83 24.51 4.95 -19.30
N PHE A 84 23.74 5.31 -18.27
CA PHE A 84 24.28 5.83 -17.02
C PHE A 84 25.20 4.82 -16.32
N LEU A 85 24.87 3.53 -16.38
CA LEU A 85 25.68 2.45 -15.81
C LEU A 85 26.89 2.06 -16.69
N GLY A 86 27.01 2.61 -17.90
CA GLY A 86 28.08 2.25 -18.84
C GLY A 86 27.96 0.85 -19.44
N ILE A 87 26.78 0.20 -19.30
CA ILE A 87 26.54 -1.17 -19.78
C ILE A 87 25.73 -1.23 -21.07
N ARG A 88 25.59 -0.11 -21.79
CA ARG A 88 24.85 -0.06 -23.05
C ARG A 88 25.33 -1.09 -24.08
N GLY A 89 26.64 -1.34 -24.14
CA GLY A 89 27.22 -2.37 -25.03
C GLY A 89 26.83 -3.80 -24.68
N LYS A 90 26.25 -4.04 -23.51
CA LYS A 90 25.74 -5.35 -23.05
C LYS A 90 24.22 -5.49 -23.26
N LEU A 91 23.55 -4.44 -23.68
CA LEU A 91 22.13 -4.44 -24.01
C LEU A 91 21.96 -5.06 -25.39
N LYS A 92 21.41 -6.28 -25.45
CA LYS A 92 21.15 -6.98 -26.70
C LYS A 92 19.87 -6.53 -27.38
N ALA A 93 18.79 -6.43 -26.60
CA ALA A 93 17.48 -6.06 -27.12
C ALA A 93 16.58 -5.46 -26.04
N VAL A 94 15.73 -4.52 -26.47
CA VAL A 94 14.56 -4.06 -25.72
C VAL A 94 13.35 -4.28 -26.62
N LYS A 95 12.43 -5.14 -26.19
CA LYS A 95 11.23 -5.50 -26.93
C LYS A 95 9.99 -5.05 -26.16
N GLY A 96 9.21 -4.12 -26.70
CA GLY A 96 7.91 -3.76 -26.16
C GLY A 96 6.95 -4.95 -26.20
N LEU A 97 6.28 -5.23 -25.12
CA LEU A 97 5.29 -6.31 -24.98
C LEU A 97 3.86 -5.80 -25.14
N GLY A 98 3.66 -4.48 -25.05
CA GLY A 98 2.37 -3.81 -25.20
C GLY A 98 2.08 -2.84 -24.08
N ASN A 99 0.99 -2.09 -24.28
CA ASN A 99 0.48 -1.09 -23.35
C ASN A 99 -0.88 -1.53 -22.85
N ARG A 100 -1.14 -1.35 -21.55
CA ARG A 100 -2.41 -1.66 -20.92
C ARG A 100 -2.89 -0.47 -20.09
N GLU A 101 -4.15 -0.09 -20.29
CA GLU A 101 -4.79 0.90 -19.41
C GLU A 101 -5.21 0.25 -18.09
N ILE A 102 -4.85 0.89 -16.99
CA ILE A 102 -5.22 0.49 -15.63
C ILE A 102 -6.27 1.47 -15.11
N LYS A 103 -7.11 1.02 -14.16
CA LYS A 103 -8.11 1.87 -13.51
C LYS A 103 -7.44 3.12 -12.92
N GLY A 104 -8.03 4.31 -13.18
CA GLY A 104 -7.58 5.58 -12.59
C GLY A 104 -6.66 6.42 -13.46
N SER A 105 -6.78 6.37 -14.79
CA SER A 105 -5.98 7.17 -15.74
C SER A 105 -4.48 6.83 -15.72
N MET A 106 -4.11 5.60 -15.39
CA MET A 106 -2.74 5.11 -15.48
C MET A 106 -2.60 4.17 -16.68
N THR A 107 -1.45 4.26 -17.33
CA THR A 107 -1.04 3.35 -18.41
C THR A 107 0.16 2.54 -17.94
N GLU A 108 0.13 1.24 -18.17
CA GLU A 108 1.24 0.31 -17.95
C GLU A 108 1.82 -0.05 -19.31
N GLU A 109 3.11 0.18 -19.48
CA GLU A 109 3.88 -0.22 -20.66
C GLU A 109 4.89 -1.31 -20.24
N ASP A 110 4.77 -2.50 -20.81
CA ASP A 110 5.64 -3.63 -20.53
C ASP A 110 6.73 -3.76 -21.60
N ALA A 111 7.97 -4.03 -21.19
CA ALA A 111 9.06 -4.36 -22.08
C ALA A 111 9.90 -5.53 -21.55
N GLU A 112 10.38 -6.35 -22.48
CA GLU A 112 11.40 -7.34 -22.23
C GLU A 112 12.78 -6.76 -22.58
N VAL A 113 13.70 -6.86 -21.62
CA VAL A 113 15.08 -6.41 -21.75
C VAL A 113 15.99 -7.62 -21.72
N GLN A 114 16.87 -7.72 -22.69
CA GLN A 114 17.88 -8.77 -22.77
C GLN A 114 19.27 -8.16 -22.66
N LEU A 115 20.03 -8.63 -21.67
CA LEU A 115 21.41 -8.23 -21.41
C LEU A 115 22.31 -9.45 -21.53
N GLU A 116 23.48 -9.27 -22.10
CA GLU A 116 24.48 -10.34 -22.26
C GLU A 116 25.79 -9.95 -21.55
N LYS A 117 26.45 -10.96 -20.96
CA LYS A 117 27.76 -10.82 -20.33
C LYS A 117 27.83 -9.75 -19.24
N VAL A 118 26.78 -9.68 -18.41
CA VAL A 118 26.69 -8.74 -17.29
C VAL A 118 27.30 -9.38 -16.05
N SER A 119 28.14 -8.65 -15.32
CA SER A 119 28.60 -9.10 -14.01
C SER A 119 27.52 -8.98 -12.96
N MET A 120 27.65 -9.69 -11.84
CA MET A 120 26.68 -9.61 -10.72
C MET A 120 26.61 -8.18 -10.17
N ASN A 121 27.75 -7.45 -10.08
CA ASN A 121 27.77 -6.07 -9.61
C ASN A 121 26.99 -5.12 -10.53
N GLU A 122 27.15 -5.26 -11.84
CA GLU A 122 26.42 -4.45 -12.81
C GLU A 122 24.92 -4.72 -12.73
N LEU A 123 24.55 -5.98 -12.54
CA LEU A 123 23.14 -6.37 -12.38
C LEU A 123 22.52 -5.80 -11.11
N VAL A 124 23.23 -5.87 -9.96
CA VAL A 124 22.78 -5.27 -8.70
C VAL A 124 22.64 -3.76 -8.84
N ASN A 125 23.62 -3.08 -9.45
CA ASN A 125 23.55 -1.65 -9.71
C ASN A 125 22.39 -1.29 -10.63
N MET A 126 22.06 -2.13 -11.60
CA MET A 126 20.89 -1.93 -12.46
C MET A 126 19.58 -2.03 -11.68
N PHE A 127 19.42 -3.04 -10.83
CA PHE A 127 18.23 -3.14 -9.96
C PHE A 127 18.11 -1.95 -9.02
N TYR A 128 19.22 -1.53 -8.41
CA TYR A 128 19.25 -0.35 -7.57
C TYR A 128 18.81 0.90 -8.36
N ARG A 129 19.35 1.08 -9.57
CA ARG A 129 19.02 2.23 -10.41
C ARG A 129 17.58 2.22 -10.92
N ILE A 130 17.01 1.05 -11.19
CA ILE A 130 15.58 0.89 -11.52
C ILE A 130 14.72 1.36 -10.34
N GLY A 131 15.08 1.01 -9.10
CA GLY A 131 14.37 1.43 -7.89
C GLY A 131 14.47 2.94 -7.61
N GLU A 132 15.60 3.56 -7.96
CA GLU A 132 15.86 5.01 -7.79
C GLU A 132 15.44 5.85 -9.00
N ALA A 133 14.94 5.22 -10.07
CA ALA A 133 14.54 5.94 -11.26
C ALA A 133 13.41 6.95 -10.94
N PRO A 134 13.43 8.13 -11.57
CA PRO A 134 12.36 9.11 -11.40
C PRO A 134 11.04 8.68 -12.06
N ALA A 135 11.01 7.51 -12.70
CA ALA A 135 9.84 6.87 -13.28
C ALA A 135 9.40 5.69 -12.40
N ILE A 136 8.11 5.39 -12.38
CA ILE A 136 7.61 4.22 -11.66
C ILE A 136 7.88 2.97 -12.50
N LEU A 137 8.98 2.30 -12.19
CA LEU A 137 9.36 1.04 -12.82
C LEU A 137 9.11 -0.13 -11.88
N SER A 138 8.71 -1.26 -12.44
CA SER A 138 8.55 -2.51 -11.69
C SER A 138 9.13 -3.67 -12.47
N VAL A 139 10.05 -4.43 -11.85
CA VAL A 139 10.57 -5.67 -12.43
C VAL A 139 9.57 -6.79 -12.14
N ARG A 140 8.91 -7.29 -13.19
CA ARG A 140 7.90 -8.35 -13.11
C ARG A 140 8.54 -9.73 -13.06
N ARG A 141 9.58 -9.92 -13.86
CA ARG A 141 10.29 -11.19 -13.97
C ARG A 141 11.75 -10.92 -14.30
N ALA A 142 12.65 -11.71 -13.72
CA ALA A 142 14.05 -11.73 -14.11
C ALA A 142 14.48 -13.20 -14.22
N THR A 143 15.11 -13.54 -15.33
CA THR A 143 15.70 -14.84 -15.59
C THR A 143 17.17 -14.63 -15.84
N MET A 144 18.02 -15.31 -15.07
CA MET A 144 19.46 -15.21 -15.15
C MET A 144 20.06 -16.57 -15.53
N LYS A 145 20.97 -16.56 -16.47
CA LYS A 145 21.74 -17.75 -16.89
C LYS A 145 23.21 -17.40 -16.90
N LYS A 146 24.07 -18.34 -16.60
CA LYS A 146 25.51 -18.15 -16.80
C LYS A 146 25.77 -18.00 -18.29
N SER A 147 26.64 -17.03 -18.64
CA SER A 147 27.04 -16.87 -20.03
C SER A 147 27.86 -18.07 -20.50
N PHE A 148 27.63 -18.48 -21.72
CA PHE A 148 28.32 -19.65 -22.29
C PHE A 148 29.84 -19.42 -22.45
N GLU A 149 30.23 -18.20 -22.79
CA GLU A 149 31.64 -17.86 -23.02
C GLU A 149 32.42 -17.65 -21.70
N ASN A 150 31.77 -17.08 -20.66
CA ASN A 150 32.41 -16.86 -19.39
C ASN A 150 31.41 -17.11 -18.24
N PRO A 151 31.60 -18.18 -17.43
CA PRO A 151 30.72 -18.55 -16.35
C PRO A 151 30.62 -17.55 -15.20
N GLU A 152 31.52 -16.57 -15.13
CA GLU A 152 31.48 -15.46 -14.15
C GLU A 152 30.51 -14.36 -14.58
N LEU A 153 30.10 -14.34 -15.84
CA LEU A 153 29.16 -13.38 -16.41
C LEU A 153 27.80 -14.01 -16.57
N LEU A 154 26.79 -13.17 -16.61
CA LEU A 154 25.38 -13.55 -16.68
C LEU A 154 24.73 -13.02 -17.95
N ASP A 155 23.91 -13.86 -18.57
CA ASP A 155 22.93 -13.46 -19.56
C ASP A 155 21.58 -13.32 -18.87
N VAL A 156 20.98 -12.13 -18.94
CA VAL A 156 19.81 -11.76 -18.14
C VAL A 156 18.68 -11.32 -19.06
N THR A 157 17.51 -11.90 -18.84
CA THR A 157 16.26 -11.48 -19.48
C THR A 157 15.30 -10.99 -18.41
N MET A 158 14.84 -9.76 -18.54
CA MET A 158 13.93 -9.16 -17.57
C MET A 158 12.69 -8.61 -18.25
N THR A 159 11.54 -8.76 -17.60
CA THR A 159 10.30 -8.05 -17.96
C THR A 159 10.11 -6.91 -16.97
N ILE A 160 10.06 -5.69 -17.50
CA ILE A 160 9.94 -4.45 -16.72
C ILE A 160 8.67 -3.75 -17.17
N ALA A 161 7.89 -3.27 -16.20
CA ALA A 161 6.70 -2.44 -16.40
C ALA A 161 7.02 -1.00 -16.05
N LEU A 162 6.61 -0.06 -16.90
CA LEU A 162 6.59 1.38 -16.66
C LEU A 162 5.15 1.82 -16.43
N PHE A 163 4.93 2.53 -15.33
CA PHE A 163 3.63 3.13 -15.02
C PHE A 163 3.68 4.63 -15.28
N THR A 164 2.79 5.10 -16.14
CA THR A 164 2.64 6.52 -16.47
C THR A 164 1.22 6.97 -16.19
N ARG A 165 1.06 8.23 -15.79
CA ARG A 165 -0.26 8.86 -15.63
C ARG A 165 -0.62 9.56 -16.93
N LYS A 166 -1.89 9.40 -17.34
CA LYS A 166 -2.45 10.09 -18.54
C LYS A 166 -2.77 11.55 -18.25
#